data_dfa99214a80a73e3d71c6bd4d395585a
#
_entry.id   dfa99214a80a73e3d71c6bd4d395585a
#
_cell.length_a   1.000
_cell.length_b   1.000
_cell.length_c   1.000
_cell.angle_alpha   90.00
_cell.angle_beta   90.00
_cell.angle_gamma   90.00
#
_symmetry.space_group_name_H-M   'P 1'
#
loop_
_entity.id
_entity.type
_entity.pdbx_description
1 polymer ?
#
loop_
_entity_poly.entity_id
_entity_poly.type
_entity_poly.pdbx_seq_one_letter_code
_entity_poly.pdbx_strand_id
1 'polypeptide(L)'
;MAHRNAVPIRKYSVVNVVAPELAARMEDYRSRLAAINSGYPVLTDWHPVIPQGWGEFPRLPVRRATVYRGCEETGAYNHHQGIAKLGDRYVVAWSNGFRHEDYVGQRVCCAWSADGTDWSAPQVIAHTPVESKLVRNNAGLYSTGGRLYCYVGVAKDFGRDVSPPGMTVLLEQQVRLDVYETTDLENWTHHEGVCDNVYLFEGPRKTGGGKLLCCGFELSGHHGEALIWDDPARPSAHPRVVDIPPSAEGVLPEQGTWYQTDDGRIWMYMRDSSISCRLALTWSEDEGETWSDLLRTNFPNTYSRAFAGRFSDGRYYIVGNNFDRLLDRRALLIALSDDGRVFDRQYTLVQGDTTRRINGRHKEDGYHYPNCCVDGDRLLVVYSVNKEDIEVISVDAGEIE
;
A
#
# COMPACT_ATOMS: atom_id res chain seq x y z
N MET A 1 -35.18 6.16 14.45
CA MET A 1 -34.64 4.83 14.79
C MET A 1 -33.18 5.04 15.09
N ALA A 2 -32.76 4.77 16.32
CA ALA A 2 -31.38 5.01 16.73
C ALA A 2 -30.47 4.01 16.02
N HIS A 3 -29.58 4.50 15.20
CA HIS A 3 -28.47 3.72 14.69
C HIS A 3 -27.72 3.18 15.90
N ARG A 4 -27.82 1.89 16.13
CA ARG A 4 -26.94 1.20 17.08
C ARG A 4 -25.54 1.37 16.54
N ASN A 5 -24.84 2.32 17.13
CA ASN A 5 -23.49 2.67 16.76
C ASN A 5 -22.63 1.40 16.72
N ALA A 6 -21.91 1.30 15.63
CA ALA A 6 -20.81 0.38 15.50
C ALA A 6 -20.01 0.33 16.80
N VAL A 7 -19.58 -0.85 17.16
CA VAL A 7 -18.69 -1.14 18.28
C VAL A 7 -17.62 -0.04 18.37
N PRO A 8 -17.39 0.53 19.55
CA PRO A 8 -16.41 1.61 19.68
C PRO A 8 -15.05 1.19 19.13
N ILE A 9 -14.50 2.01 18.29
CA ILE A 9 -13.24 1.81 17.55
C ILE A 9 -12.06 1.46 18.44
N ARG A 10 -12.08 1.87 19.69
CA ARG A 10 -11.10 1.43 20.70
C ARG A 10 -10.95 -0.09 20.77
N LYS A 11 -11.92 -0.88 20.34
CA LYS A 11 -11.83 -2.34 20.28
C LYS A 11 -11.14 -2.85 19.01
N TYR A 12 -11.01 -2.00 17.98
CA TYR A 12 -10.29 -2.33 16.74
C TYR A 12 -8.93 -1.64 16.63
N SER A 13 -8.66 -0.62 17.42
CA SER A 13 -7.31 -0.18 17.61
C SER A 13 -6.61 -1.18 18.54
N VAL A 14 -6.26 -2.31 17.99
CA VAL A 14 -5.44 -3.36 18.62
C VAL A 14 -4.19 -2.76 19.27
N VAL A 15 -3.82 -1.58 18.86
CA VAL A 15 -2.72 -0.78 19.39
C VAL A 15 -2.81 -0.55 20.89
N ASN A 16 -4.02 -0.39 21.42
CA ASN A 16 -4.20 -0.07 22.85
C ASN A 16 -4.57 -1.30 23.71
N VAL A 17 -4.82 -2.43 23.06
CA VAL A 17 -5.13 -3.69 23.73
C VAL A 17 -4.45 -4.79 22.91
N VAL A 18 -3.14 -4.76 22.90
CA VAL A 18 -2.42 -5.98 22.54
C VAL A 18 -2.78 -6.97 23.60
N ALA A 19 -3.61 -7.96 23.24
CA ALA A 19 -3.89 -9.04 24.16
C ALA A 19 -2.55 -9.59 24.69
N PRO A 20 -2.46 -9.94 25.97
CA PRO A 20 -1.20 -10.44 26.54
C PRO A 20 -0.56 -11.55 25.69
N GLU A 21 -1.39 -12.39 25.06
CA GLU A 21 -0.98 -13.45 24.16
C GLU A 21 -0.32 -12.92 22.88
N LEU A 22 -0.80 -11.79 22.33
CA LEU A 22 -0.22 -11.16 21.16
C LEU A 22 1.10 -10.48 21.51
N ALA A 23 1.18 -9.83 22.67
CA ALA A 23 2.42 -9.25 23.19
C ALA A 23 3.49 -10.31 23.42
N ALA A 24 3.13 -11.44 24.04
CA ALA A 24 4.02 -12.58 24.26
C ALA A 24 4.48 -13.18 22.92
N ARG A 25 3.60 -13.29 21.95
CA ARG A 25 3.92 -13.77 20.60
C ARG A 25 4.86 -12.82 19.86
N MET A 26 4.69 -11.52 20.00
CA MET A 26 5.61 -10.52 19.45
C MET A 26 6.99 -10.60 20.10
N GLU A 27 7.06 -10.82 21.41
CA GLU A 27 8.32 -10.98 22.13
C GLU A 27 9.05 -12.28 21.76
N ASP A 28 8.34 -13.39 21.59
CA ASP A 28 8.91 -14.64 21.06
C ASP A 28 9.46 -14.44 19.65
N TYR A 29 8.74 -13.73 18.79
CA TYR A 29 9.22 -13.38 17.46
C TYR A 29 10.49 -12.53 17.49
N ARG A 30 10.56 -11.52 18.33
CA ARG A 30 11.75 -10.66 18.51
C ARG A 30 12.95 -11.48 18.94
N SER A 31 12.75 -12.37 19.90
CA SER A 31 13.81 -13.24 20.41
C SER A 31 14.36 -14.19 19.34
N ARG A 32 13.48 -14.76 18.52
CA ARG A 32 13.88 -15.63 17.39
C ARG A 32 14.60 -14.83 16.30
N LEU A 33 14.13 -13.63 15.97
CA LEU A 33 14.75 -12.77 14.95
C LEU A 33 16.13 -12.27 15.37
N ALA A 34 16.34 -11.97 16.64
CA ALA A 34 17.64 -11.62 17.16
C ALA A 34 18.67 -12.75 16.98
N ALA A 35 18.21 -14.01 17.01
CA ALA A 35 19.06 -15.20 16.85
C ALA A 35 19.39 -15.53 15.37
N ILE A 36 18.66 -14.99 14.38
CA ILE A 36 18.71 -15.43 12.97
C ILE A 36 19.30 -14.36 12.03
N ASN A 37 19.88 -13.29 12.54
CA ASN A 37 20.24 -12.10 11.76
C ASN A 37 21.24 -12.28 10.60
N SER A 38 21.88 -13.41 10.44
CA SER A 38 22.93 -13.60 9.42
C SER A 38 22.45 -14.18 8.08
N GLY A 39 21.18 -14.54 7.97
CA GLY A 39 20.63 -15.25 6.81
C GLY A 39 19.61 -14.52 5.97
N TYR A 40 19.17 -13.30 6.38
CA TYR A 40 18.17 -12.60 5.64
C TYR A 40 18.73 -11.90 4.39
N PRO A 41 18.03 -11.99 3.25
CA PRO A 41 18.48 -11.40 1.99
C PRO A 41 18.42 -9.88 1.96
N VAL A 42 17.61 -9.26 2.81
CA VAL A 42 17.54 -7.80 2.99
C VAL A 42 18.02 -7.46 4.39
N LEU A 43 19.01 -6.58 4.47
CA LEU A 43 19.68 -6.19 5.71
C LEU A 43 19.44 -4.70 5.98
N THR A 44 19.45 -4.31 7.25
CA THR A 44 19.46 -2.91 7.67
C THR A 44 20.61 -2.68 8.63
N ASP A 45 21.27 -1.55 8.50
CA ASP A 45 22.36 -1.14 9.39
C ASP A 45 21.86 -0.39 10.63
N TRP A 46 20.61 0.09 10.61
CA TRP A 46 20.03 0.64 11.83
C TRP A 46 19.47 -0.48 12.71
N HIS A 47 19.53 -0.22 14.00
CA HIS A 47 19.03 -1.19 14.97
C HIS A 47 17.52 -1.35 14.84
N PRO A 48 16.97 -2.55 14.66
CA PRO A 48 15.54 -2.78 14.50
C PRO A 48 14.72 -2.51 15.78
N VAL A 49 15.38 -2.07 16.85
CA VAL A 49 14.73 -1.65 18.08
C VAL A 49 13.99 -0.34 17.83
N ILE A 50 12.79 -0.27 18.33
CA ILE A 50 11.91 0.91 18.31
C ILE A 50 12.69 2.10 18.80
N PRO A 51 12.77 3.19 18.04
CA PRO A 51 13.28 4.44 18.53
C PRO A 51 12.54 4.81 19.82
N GLN A 52 13.26 5.08 20.89
CA GLN A 52 12.67 5.51 22.16
C GLN A 52 12.03 6.91 22.01
N GLY A 53 12.41 7.65 20.95
CA GLY A 53 11.91 8.97 20.62
C GLY A 53 11.70 9.15 19.11
N TRP A 54 10.72 9.96 18.76
CA TRP A 54 10.53 10.49 17.43
C TRP A 54 11.67 11.48 17.15
N GLY A 55 12.43 11.30 16.10
CA GLY A 55 13.51 12.20 15.74
C GLY A 55 14.89 11.60 15.79
N GLU A 56 15.01 10.29 15.89
CA GLU A 56 16.29 9.58 15.74
C GLU A 56 16.78 9.58 14.29
N PHE A 57 15.85 9.72 13.31
CA PHE A 57 16.22 9.83 11.91
C PHE A 57 16.17 11.29 11.43
N PRO A 58 17.16 11.73 10.65
CA PRO A 58 17.15 13.07 10.06
C PRO A 58 15.86 13.33 9.30
N ARG A 59 15.35 14.56 9.39
CA ARG A 59 14.17 14.99 8.65
C ARG A 59 14.57 15.54 7.28
N LEU A 60 13.88 15.13 6.25
CA LEU A 60 14.02 15.73 4.93
C LEU A 60 13.21 17.03 4.84
N PRO A 61 13.70 18.02 4.10
CA PRO A 61 12.95 19.22 3.76
C PRO A 61 11.89 18.86 2.69
N VAL A 62 10.67 18.58 3.13
CA VAL A 62 9.59 18.17 2.24
C VAL A 62 8.60 19.31 2.00
N ARG A 63 8.03 19.38 0.79
CA ARG A 63 6.82 20.16 0.50
C ARG A 63 5.61 19.26 0.69
N ARG A 64 4.60 19.74 1.39
CA ARG A 64 3.38 18.97 1.70
C ARG A 64 2.16 19.68 1.16
N ALA A 65 1.27 18.93 0.50
CA ALA A 65 0.01 19.42 -0.02
C ALA A 65 -1.14 18.47 0.33
N THR A 66 -2.33 19.05 0.55
CA THR A 66 -3.56 18.28 0.75
C THR A 66 -4.25 18.09 -0.59
N VAL A 67 -4.42 16.83 -1.01
CA VAL A 67 -5.19 16.46 -2.21
C VAL A 67 -6.69 16.49 -1.92
N TYR A 68 -7.06 15.93 -0.77
CA TYR A 68 -8.45 15.82 -0.37
C TYR A 68 -8.58 15.84 1.16
N ARG A 69 -9.53 16.61 1.65
CA ARG A 69 -9.91 16.63 3.06
C ARG A 69 -11.27 15.99 3.26
N GLY A 70 -11.28 14.83 3.94
CA GLY A 70 -12.48 14.07 4.19
C GLY A 70 -13.46 14.76 5.14
N CYS A 71 -14.75 14.64 4.84
CA CYS A 71 -15.84 15.11 5.69
C CYS A 71 -17.05 14.17 5.56
N GLU A 72 -18.05 14.35 6.42
CA GLU A 72 -19.24 13.48 6.43
C GLU A 72 -20.07 13.61 5.16
N GLU A 73 -20.09 14.79 4.53
CA GLU A 73 -20.90 15.08 3.33
C GLU A 73 -20.32 14.44 2.07
N THR A 74 -18.99 14.39 1.95
CA THR A 74 -18.32 13.95 0.71
C THR A 74 -17.51 12.67 0.87
N GLY A 75 -17.47 12.12 2.07
CA GLY A 75 -16.75 10.88 2.40
C GLY A 75 -15.66 11.10 3.43
N ALA A 76 -15.85 10.50 4.60
CA ALA A 76 -14.95 10.60 5.73
C ALA A 76 -13.91 9.47 5.81
N TYR A 77 -14.05 8.44 4.99
CA TYR A 77 -13.05 7.39 4.81
C TYR A 77 -12.33 7.58 3.48
N ASN A 78 -11.01 7.75 3.53
CA ASN A 78 -10.16 7.95 2.35
C ASN A 78 -8.85 7.19 2.52
N HIS A 79 -8.63 6.21 1.63
CA HIS A 79 -7.50 5.29 1.75
C HIS A 79 -7.16 4.61 0.42
N HIS A 80 -6.18 3.69 0.41
CA HIS A 80 -5.71 2.94 -0.75
C HIS A 80 -5.34 3.86 -1.92
N GLN A 81 -4.63 4.92 -1.60
CA GLN A 81 -4.22 5.91 -2.60
C GLN A 81 -3.08 5.41 -3.49
N GLY A 82 -3.13 5.81 -4.75
CA GLY A 82 -2.08 5.62 -5.73
C GLY A 82 -1.78 6.93 -6.45
N ILE A 83 -0.57 7.08 -6.98
CA ILE A 83 -0.15 8.24 -7.75
C ILE A 83 0.52 7.81 -9.05
N ALA A 84 0.19 8.49 -10.15
CA ALA A 84 0.84 8.33 -11.45
C ALA A 84 0.88 9.67 -12.19
N LYS A 85 1.57 9.71 -13.34
CA LYS A 85 1.65 10.89 -14.19
C LYS A 85 0.97 10.60 -15.53
N LEU A 86 0.06 11.47 -15.97
CA LEU A 86 -0.55 11.47 -17.30
C LEU A 86 -0.15 12.76 -18.04
N GLY A 87 0.73 12.65 -19.04
CA GLY A 87 1.30 13.81 -19.68
C GLY A 87 2.09 14.67 -18.68
N ASP A 88 1.67 15.91 -18.50
CA ASP A 88 2.23 16.89 -17.55
C ASP A 88 1.52 16.92 -16.20
N ARG A 89 0.49 16.07 -15.99
CA ARG A 89 -0.32 16.06 -14.77
C ARG A 89 0.01 14.89 -13.86
N TYR A 90 0.18 15.17 -12.58
CA TYR A 90 0.14 14.17 -11.54
C TYR A 90 -1.31 13.82 -11.23
N VAL A 91 -1.63 12.54 -11.14
CA VAL A 91 -2.98 12.05 -10.83
C VAL A 91 -2.88 11.18 -9.59
N VAL A 92 -3.71 11.50 -8.60
CA VAL A 92 -3.91 10.69 -7.40
C VAL A 92 -5.30 10.08 -7.47
N ALA A 93 -5.42 8.76 -7.27
CA ALA A 93 -6.69 8.08 -7.09
C ALA A 93 -6.74 7.40 -5.72
N TRP A 94 -7.93 7.31 -5.13
CA TRP A 94 -8.11 6.71 -3.81
C TRP A 94 -9.51 6.13 -3.62
N SER A 95 -9.62 5.21 -2.65
CA SER A 95 -10.91 4.72 -2.15
C SER A 95 -11.56 5.77 -1.28
N ASN A 96 -12.81 6.12 -1.58
CA ASN A 96 -13.61 7.08 -0.83
C ASN A 96 -14.89 6.43 -0.33
N GLY A 97 -15.09 6.39 0.96
CA GLY A 97 -16.28 5.85 1.63
C GLY A 97 -16.93 6.85 2.56
N PHE A 98 -18.20 6.64 2.91
CA PHE A 98 -18.91 7.56 3.79
C PHE A 98 -18.24 7.68 5.16
N ARG A 99 -17.92 6.55 5.81
CA ARG A 99 -17.36 6.57 7.17
C ARG A 99 -16.43 5.39 7.47
N HIS A 100 -16.75 4.20 6.96
CA HIS A 100 -16.11 2.94 7.32
C HIS A 100 -15.27 2.40 6.16
N GLU A 101 -14.20 1.68 6.49
CA GLU A 101 -13.43 0.91 5.52
C GLU A 101 -14.26 -0.29 5.04
N ASP A 102 -14.15 -0.57 3.74
CA ASP A 102 -14.80 -1.71 3.08
C ASP A 102 -16.30 -1.80 3.39
N TYR A 103 -16.99 -0.68 3.24
CA TYR A 103 -18.42 -0.58 3.46
C TYR A 103 -19.16 -0.28 2.16
N VAL A 104 -20.40 -0.73 2.07
CA VAL A 104 -21.25 -0.51 0.89
C VAL A 104 -21.29 0.94 0.45
N GLY A 105 -21.26 1.15 -0.85
CA GLY A 105 -21.23 2.51 -1.42
C GLY A 105 -19.84 3.12 -1.50
N GLN A 106 -18.79 2.44 -1.02
CA GLN A 106 -17.41 2.87 -1.22
C GLN A 106 -17.08 2.92 -2.71
N ARG A 107 -16.46 4.00 -3.15
CA ARG A 107 -16.17 4.35 -4.54
C ARG A 107 -14.71 4.71 -4.73
N VAL A 108 -14.29 4.88 -5.97
CA VAL A 108 -12.95 5.38 -6.31
C VAL A 108 -13.06 6.79 -6.85
N CYS A 109 -12.28 7.69 -6.27
CA CYS A 109 -12.14 9.09 -6.68
C CYS A 109 -10.74 9.37 -7.19
N CYS A 110 -10.58 10.43 -7.98
CA CYS A 110 -9.29 10.98 -8.36
C CYS A 110 -9.28 12.52 -8.30
N ALA A 111 -8.07 13.06 -8.20
CA ALA A 111 -7.76 14.47 -8.42
C ALA A 111 -6.43 14.55 -9.17
N TRP A 112 -6.17 15.68 -9.82
CA TRP A 112 -4.95 15.91 -10.57
C TRP A 112 -4.33 17.27 -10.28
N SER A 113 -3.04 17.39 -10.54
CA SER A 113 -2.24 18.60 -10.32
C SER A 113 -1.17 18.72 -11.41
N ALA A 114 -0.86 19.94 -11.83
CA ALA A 114 0.25 20.20 -12.76
C ALA A 114 1.61 20.31 -12.03
N ASP A 115 1.60 20.66 -10.75
CA ASP A 115 2.82 20.97 -9.99
C ASP A 115 3.03 20.07 -8.74
N GLY A 116 2.00 19.28 -8.38
CA GLY A 116 1.98 18.44 -7.18
C GLY A 116 1.61 19.17 -5.90
N THR A 117 1.20 20.45 -5.98
CA THR A 117 0.80 21.28 -4.84
C THR A 117 -0.64 21.74 -4.91
N ASP A 118 -1.06 22.24 -6.07
CA ASP A 118 -2.42 22.70 -6.30
C ASP A 118 -3.24 21.58 -6.98
N TRP A 119 -4.24 21.05 -6.30
CA TRP A 119 -5.02 19.90 -6.75
C TRP A 119 -6.42 20.29 -7.20
N SER A 120 -6.91 19.65 -8.25
CA SER A 120 -8.28 19.81 -8.73
C SER A 120 -9.31 19.35 -7.68
N ALA A 121 -10.56 19.76 -7.85
CA ALA A 121 -11.65 19.12 -7.13
C ALA A 121 -11.70 17.61 -7.44
N PRO A 122 -12.11 16.77 -6.47
CA PRO A 122 -12.19 15.34 -6.68
C PRO A 122 -13.27 14.96 -7.69
N GLN A 123 -12.98 13.97 -8.51
CA GLN A 123 -13.91 13.36 -9.47
C GLN A 123 -14.10 11.89 -9.12
N VAL A 124 -15.28 11.34 -9.39
CA VAL A 124 -15.57 9.91 -9.20
C VAL A 124 -15.23 9.15 -10.47
N ILE A 125 -14.30 8.20 -10.38
CA ILE A 125 -13.95 7.26 -11.46
C ILE A 125 -14.94 6.10 -11.49
N ALA A 126 -15.10 5.43 -10.35
CA ALA A 126 -15.91 4.24 -10.21
C ALA A 126 -17.00 4.47 -9.15
N HIS A 127 -18.23 4.70 -9.61
CA HIS A 127 -19.38 4.92 -8.74
C HIS A 127 -19.91 3.59 -8.20
N THR A 128 -20.38 3.61 -6.95
CA THR A 128 -20.97 2.44 -6.30
C THR A 128 -22.32 2.83 -5.69
N PRO A 129 -23.45 2.48 -6.32
CA PRO A 129 -24.75 2.61 -5.68
C PRO A 129 -24.83 1.78 -4.41
N VAL A 130 -25.36 2.33 -3.33
CA VAL A 130 -25.46 1.63 -2.03
C VAL A 130 -26.27 0.34 -2.14
N GLU A 131 -27.30 0.35 -2.98
CA GLU A 131 -28.21 -0.76 -3.21
C GLU A 131 -27.50 -1.98 -3.88
N SER A 132 -26.38 -1.73 -4.56
CA SER A 132 -25.59 -2.78 -5.22
C SER A 132 -24.89 -3.70 -4.22
N LYS A 133 -24.71 -3.25 -2.98
CA LYS A 133 -23.88 -3.91 -1.94
C LYS A 133 -22.43 -4.13 -2.38
N LEU A 134 -21.95 -3.37 -3.35
CA LEU A 134 -20.58 -3.43 -3.80
C LEU A 134 -19.71 -2.46 -3.01
N VAL A 135 -18.45 -2.85 -2.88
CA VAL A 135 -17.35 -2.04 -2.36
C VAL A 135 -16.31 -1.93 -3.47
N ARG A 136 -15.84 -0.73 -3.75
CA ARG A 136 -14.77 -0.50 -4.73
C ARG A 136 -13.57 0.10 -4.05
N ASN A 137 -12.42 -0.55 -4.28
CA ASN A 137 -11.14 -0.14 -3.76
C ASN A 137 -10.22 0.29 -4.90
N ASN A 138 -9.52 1.42 -4.74
CA ASN A 138 -8.43 1.73 -5.64
C ASN A 138 -7.32 0.68 -5.46
N ALA A 139 -6.97 0.04 -6.55
CA ALA A 139 -5.97 -1.01 -6.63
C ALA A 139 -4.69 -0.54 -7.34
N GLY A 140 -4.58 0.76 -7.62
CA GLY A 140 -3.40 1.39 -8.19
C GLY A 140 -3.62 2.04 -9.55
N LEU A 141 -2.59 2.76 -9.98
CA LEU A 141 -2.57 3.49 -11.24
C LEU A 141 -1.39 3.03 -12.12
N TYR A 142 -1.59 3.03 -13.42
CA TYR A 142 -0.53 2.84 -14.39
C TYR A 142 -0.73 3.78 -15.59
N SER A 143 0.34 4.39 -16.07
CA SER A 143 0.30 5.31 -17.20
C SER A 143 1.25 4.85 -18.30
N THR A 144 0.76 4.77 -19.53
CA THR A 144 1.54 4.46 -20.73
C THR A 144 0.88 4.99 -21.98
N GLY A 145 1.68 5.38 -22.97
CA GLY A 145 1.17 5.78 -24.29
C GLY A 145 0.15 6.93 -24.28
N GLY A 146 0.25 7.87 -23.32
CA GLY A 146 -0.70 8.97 -23.17
C GLY A 146 -2.04 8.55 -22.58
N ARG A 147 -2.12 7.39 -21.94
CA ARG A 147 -3.30 6.84 -21.27
C ARG A 147 -3.00 6.56 -19.81
N LEU A 148 -4.00 6.72 -18.98
CA LEU A 148 -4.00 6.33 -17.58
C LEU A 148 -4.99 5.19 -17.35
N TYR A 149 -4.54 4.18 -16.63
CA TYR A 149 -5.31 3.03 -16.20
C TYR A 149 -5.45 3.07 -14.68
N CYS A 150 -6.69 3.05 -14.20
CA CYS A 150 -7.01 2.94 -12.78
C CYS A 150 -7.55 1.53 -12.53
N TYR A 151 -6.82 0.74 -11.77
CA TYR A 151 -7.22 -0.58 -11.33
C TYR A 151 -8.14 -0.45 -10.13
N VAL A 152 -9.25 -1.18 -10.13
CA VAL A 152 -10.28 -1.11 -9.11
C VAL A 152 -10.65 -2.52 -8.64
N GLY A 153 -10.34 -2.83 -7.40
CA GLY A 153 -10.84 -4.02 -6.73
C GLY A 153 -12.34 -3.87 -6.44
N VAL A 154 -13.15 -4.82 -6.86
CA VAL A 154 -14.59 -4.85 -6.62
C VAL A 154 -14.91 -6.03 -5.74
N ALA A 155 -15.39 -5.78 -4.53
CA ALA A 155 -15.85 -6.79 -3.59
C ALA A 155 -17.35 -6.65 -3.35
N LYS A 156 -18.01 -7.75 -3.02
CA LYS A 156 -19.41 -7.74 -2.60
C LYS A 156 -19.49 -7.78 -1.09
N ASP A 157 -20.15 -6.80 -0.48
CA ASP A 157 -20.49 -6.84 0.92
C ASP A 157 -21.68 -7.79 1.11
N PHE A 158 -21.49 -8.87 1.84
CA PHE A 158 -22.54 -9.82 2.16
C PHE A 158 -23.42 -9.41 3.35
N GLY A 159 -23.32 -8.14 3.79
CA GLY A 159 -24.17 -7.61 4.85
C GLY A 159 -23.83 -8.15 6.23
N ARG A 160 -22.61 -8.59 6.42
CA ARG A 160 -22.14 -9.02 7.74
C ARG A 160 -21.77 -7.80 8.59
N ASP A 161 -22.75 -7.16 9.17
CA ASP A 161 -22.55 -6.21 10.29
C ASP A 161 -21.92 -6.88 11.53
N VAL A 162 -21.51 -8.13 11.41
CA VAL A 162 -21.17 -9.00 12.53
C VAL A 162 -19.84 -9.70 12.28
N SER A 163 -18.80 -8.95 12.04
CA SER A 163 -17.48 -9.51 12.30
C SER A 163 -17.32 -9.60 13.82
N PRO A 164 -17.00 -10.77 14.39
CA PRO A 164 -16.63 -10.85 15.79
C PRO A 164 -15.53 -9.84 16.11
N PRO A 165 -15.50 -9.23 17.28
CA PRO A 165 -14.44 -8.32 17.67
C PRO A 165 -13.07 -9.00 17.46
N GLY A 166 -12.22 -8.42 16.61
CA GLY A 166 -10.88 -8.91 16.34
C GLY A 166 -10.73 -9.88 15.16
N MET A 167 -11.78 -10.16 14.41
CA MET A 167 -11.68 -10.92 13.16
C MET A 167 -12.31 -10.14 12.01
N THR A 168 -11.51 -9.76 11.05
CA THR A 168 -12.01 -9.40 9.74
C THR A 168 -12.28 -10.71 9.00
N VAL A 169 -13.51 -11.18 9.03
CA VAL A 169 -13.89 -12.36 8.25
C VAL A 169 -14.24 -11.87 6.84
N LEU A 170 -13.24 -11.73 6.00
CA LEU A 170 -13.41 -11.49 4.56
C LEU A 170 -13.63 -12.81 3.78
N LEU A 171 -13.89 -13.90 4.45
CA LEU A 171 -13.81 -15.29 4.01
C LEU A 171 -14.76 -15.69 2.87
N GLU A 172 -15.60 -14.80 2.35
CA GLU A 172 -16.52 -15.14 1.24
C GLU A 172 -16.74 -13.97 0.26
N GLN A 173 -15.82 -13.00 0.23
CA GLN A 173 -15.92 -11.94 -0.76
C GLN A 173 -15.40 -12.45 -2.10
N GLN A 174 -16.28 -12.53 -3.06
CA GLN A 174 -15.86 -12.59 -4.46
C GLN A 174 -15.23 -11.24 -4.79
N VAL A 175 -13.95 -11.27 -5.09
CA VAL A 175 -13.21 -10.09 -5.52
C VAL A 175 -12.89 -10.24 -6.99
N ARG A 176 -13.15 -9.20 -7.74
CA ARG A 176 -12.70 -9.10 -9.13
C ARG A 176 -11.93 -7.80 -9.30
N LEU A 177 -11.08 -7.78 -10.28
CA LEU A 177 -10.36 -6.60 -10.70
C LEU A 177 -11.03 -6.01 -11.94
N ASP A 178 -11.43 -4.74 -11.85
CA ASP A 178 -11.87 -3.93 -12.99
C ASP A 178 -10.78 -2.94 -13.36
N VAL A 179 -10.78 -2.45 -14.60
CA VAL A 179 -9.87 -1.39 -15.05
C VAL A 179 -10.67 -0.25 -15.67
N TYR A 180 -10.35 0.97 -15.30
CA TYR A 180 -10.88 2.19 -15.89
C TYR A 180 -9.77 2.90 -16.65
N GLU A 181 -9.99 3.22 -17.91
CA GLU A 181 -9.01 3.80 -18.83
C GLU A 181 -9.44 5.20 -19.26
N THR A 182 -8.51 6.16 -19.29
CA THR A 182 -8.76 7.52 -19.75
C THR A 182 -7.54 8.11 -20.46
N THR A 183 -7.80 9.14 -21.31
CA THR A 183 -6.76 9.99 -21.92
C THR A 183 -6.88 11.45 -21.50
N ASP A 184 -8.00 11.84 -20.87
CA ASP A 184 -8.33 13.24 -20.58
C ASP A 184 -8.70 13.52 -19.12
N LEU A 185 -8.87 12.44 -18.30
CA LEU A 185 -9.33 12.45 -16.91
C LEU A 185 -10.82 12.80 -16.75
N GLU A 186 -11.57 13.00 -17.83
CA GLU A 186 -12.99 13.32 -17.83
C GLU A 186 -13.82 12.10 -18.26
N ASN A 187 -13.36 11.41 -19.31
CA ASN A 187 -14.05 10.27 -19.89
C ASN A 187 -13.29 8.97 -19.56
N TRP A 188 -14.00 8.03 -18.93
CA TRP A 188 -13.43 6.76 -18.50
C TRP A 188 -14.10 5.59 -19.21
N THR A 189 -13.30 4.75 -19.85
CA THR A 189 -13.74 3.46 -20.41
C THR A 189 -13.59 2.38 -19.34
N HIS A 190 -14.65 1.63 -19.08
CA HIS A 190 -14.66 0.55 -18.09
C HIS A 190 -14.43 -0.81 -18.72
N HIS A 191 -13.45 -1.53 -18.23
CA HIS A 191 -13.14 -2.91 -18.55
C HIS A 191 -13.46 -3.76 -17.31
N GLU A 192 -14.53 -4.52 -17.37
CA GLU A 192 -15.04 -5.32 -16.24
C GLU A 192 -14.38 -6.70 -16.20
N GLY A 193 -14.00 -7.13 -14.98
CA GLY A 193 -13.57 -8.51 -14.73
C GLY A 193 -12.29 -8.90 -15.43
N VAL A 194 -11.25 -8.07 -15.37
CA VAL A 194 -9.95 -8.41 -15.99
C VAL A 194 -9.16 -9.47 -15.20
N CYS A 195 -9.52 -9.71 -13.96
CA CYS A 195 -8.98 -10.78 -13.13
C CYS A 195 -9.93 -11.06 -11.97
N ASP A 196 -10.05 -12.31 -11.57
CA ASP A 196 -10.88 -12.72 -10.45
C ASP A 196 -10.01 -13.14 -9.27
N ASN A 197 -10.56 -12.98 -8.06
CA ASN A 197 -10.04 -13.50 -6.81
C ASN A 197 -8.67 -12.94 -6.38
N VAL A 198 -8.34 -11.72 -6.80
CA VAL A 198 -7.07 -11.06 -6.47
C VAL A 198 -7.27 -9.69 -5.86
N TYR A 199 -6.46 -9.35 -4.87
CA TYR A 199 -6.33 -8.00 -4.32
C TYR A 199 -5.03 -7.36 -4.76
N LEU A 200 -5.13 -6.12 -5.24
CA LEU A 200 -4.00 -5.24 -5.55
C LEU A 200 -4.10 -3.97 -4.72
N PHE A 201 -2.95 -3.36 -4.44
CA PHE A 201 -2.87 -2.05 -3.79
C PHE A 201 -1.84 -1.12 -4.46
N GLU A 202 -1.22 -1.56 -5.52
CA GLU A 202 -0.43 -0.72 -6.42
C GLU A 202 -0.69 -1.15 -7.87
N GLY A 203 -0.53 -0.22 -8.82
CA GLY A 203 -0.61 -0.52 -10.25
C GLY A 203 0.61 -1.31 -10.73
N PRO A 204 0.51 -1.96 -11.88
CA PRO A 204 1.63 -2.66 -12.46
C PRO A 204 2.75 -1.69 -12.83
N ARG A 205 3.97 -2.19 -12.82
CA ARG A 205 5.17 -1.49 -13.30
C ARG A 205 5.85 -2.33 -14.38
N LYS A 206 6.57 -1.64 -15.26
CA LYS A 206 7.28 -2.29 -16.35
C LYS A 206 8.58 -2.91 -15.84
N THR A 207 8.83 -4.18 -16.18
CA THR A 207 10.08 -4.87 -15.92
C THR A 207 11.14 -4.52 -16.95
N GLY A 208 12.41 -4.84 -16.69
CA GLY A 208 13.51 -4.64 -17.64
C GLY A 208 13.33 -5.42 -18.94
N GLY A 209 12.69 -6.59 -18.89
CA GLY A 209 12.31 -7.39 -20.06
C GLY A 209 11.09 -6.88 -20.82
N GLY A 210 10.42 -5.85 -20.28
CA GLY A 210 9.33 -5.15 -20.97
C GLY A 210 7.93 -5.66 -20.67
N LYS A 211 7.75 -6.63 -19.79
CA LYS A 211 6.44 -7.06 -19.28
C LYS A 211 5.90 -6.05 -18.27
N LEU A 212 4.61 -6.13 -17.94
CA LEU A 212 4.09 -5.47 -16.75
C LEU A 212 3.97 -6.49 -15.63
N LEU A 213 4.33 -6.06 -14.42
CA LEU A 213 4.25 -6.88 -13.22
C LEU A 213 3.64 -6.09 -12.07
N CYS A 214 2.77 -6.76 -11.33
CA CYS A 214 2.16 -6.24 -10.10
C CYS A 214 2.16 -7.32 -9.02
N CYS A 215 2.30 -6.91 -7.78
CA CYS A 215 2.10 -7.79 -6.64
C CYS A 215 0.61 -7.88 -6.31
N GLY A 216 0.08 -9.09 -6.28
CA GLY A 216 -1.25 -9.41 -5.80
C GLY A 216 -1.22 -10.36 -4.61
N PHE A 217 -2.37 -10.61 -4.05
CA PHE A 217 -2.55 -11.69 -3.07
C PHE A 217 -4.01 -12.16 -3.06
N GLU A 218 -4.17 -13.43 -2.78
CA GLU A 218 -5.46 -14.05 -2.55
C GLU A 218 -5.74 -14.01 -1.04
N LEU A 219 -6.90 -13.46 -0.66
CA LEU A 219 -7.18 -13.16 0.75
C LEU A 219 -7.59 -14.39 1.56
N SER A 220 -8.29 -15.33 0.95
CA SER A 220 -8.86 -16.49 1.66
C SER A 220 -7.78 -17.43 2.20
N GLY A 221 -6.66 -17.54 1.46
CA GLY A 221 -5.54 -18.40 1.80
C GLY A 221 -4.28 -17.67 2.24
N HIS A 222 -4.25 -16.32 2.21
CA HIS A 222 -3.03 -15.53 2.38
C HIS A 222 -1.91 -15.96 1.43
N HIS A 223 -2.27 -16.19 0.17
CA HIS A 223 -1.32 -16.52 -0.89
C HIS A 223 -0.82 -15.24 -1.56
N GLY A 224 0.49 -15.10 -1.67
CA GLY A 224 1.10 -14.07 -2.50
C GLY A 224 1.03 -14.46 -3.97
N GLU A 225 0.78 -13.50 -4.84
CA GLU A 225 0.64 -13.69 -6.28
C GLU A 225 1.39 -12.61 -7.04
N ALA A 226 1.91 -12.94 -8.20
CA ALA A 226 2.38 -11.98 -9.19
C ALA A 226 1.43 -11.98 -10.38
N LEU A 227 0.98 -10.79 -10.78
CA LEU A 227 0.18 -10.59 -11.98
C LEU A 227 1.09 -10.10 -13.09
N ILE A 228 1.06 -10.77 -14.24
CA ILE A 228 1.97 -10.50 -15.36
C ILE A 228 1.16 -10.25 -16.63
N TRP A 229 1.38 -9.09 -17.25
CA TRP A 229 0.92 -8.79 -18.59
C TRP A 229 2.11 -8.91 -19.55
N ASP A 230 2.08 -9.91 -20.43
CA ASP A 230 3.16 -10.15 -21.39
C ASP A 230 3.21 -9.05 -22.48
N ASP A 231 2.07 -8.42 -22.77
CA ASP A 231 1.98 -7.25 -23.67
C ASP A 231 1.73 -5.96 -22.85
N PRO A 232 2.76 -5.13 -22.64
CA PRO A 232 2.63 -3.88 -21.89
C PRO A 232 1.77 -2.81 -22.58
N ALA A 233 1.42 -3.01 -23.85
CA ALA A 233 0.48 -2.14 -24.57
C ALA A 233 -1.00 -2.44 -24.26
N ARG A 234 -1.27 -3.53 -23.53
CA ARG A 234 -2.63 -3.98 -23.19
C ARG A 234 -2.84 -4.12 -21.67
N PRO A 235 -2.69 -3.05 -20.89
CA PRO A 235 -2.76 -3.13 -19.42
C PRO A 235 -4.16 -3.49 -18.89
N SER A 236 -5.20 -3.34 -19.71
CA SER A 236 -6.58 -3.74 -19.39
C SER A 236 -6.93 -5.17 -19.85
N ALA A 237 -5.97 -5.92 -20.40
CA ALA A 237 -6.18 -7.33 -20.72
C ALA A 237 -6.09 -8.21 -19.46
N HIS A 238 -6.52 -9.46 -19.55
CA HIS A 238 -6.34 -10.45 -18.49
C HIS A 238 -4.85 -10.71 -18.24
N PRO A 239 -4.34 -10.54 -17.01
CA PRO A 239 -2.98 -10.92 -16.66
C PRO A 239 -2.89 -12.45 -16.49
N ARG A 240 -1.68 -12.98 -16.59
CA ARG A 240 -1.37 -14.27 -15.99
C ARG A 240 -1.14 -14.09 -14.51
N VAL A 241 -1.66 -15.01 -13.72
CA VAL A 241 -1.43 -15.07 -12.28
C VAL A 241 -0.40 -16.15 -12.00
N VAL A 242 0.64 -15.82 -11.26
CA VAL A 242 1.73 -16.72 -10.86
C VAL A 242 1.76 -16.78 -9.36
N ASP A 243 1.60 -17.97 -8.80
CA ASP A 243 1.66 -18.20 -7.36
C ASP A 243 3.07 -17.98 -6.82
N ILE A 244 3.16 -17.30 -5.68
CA ILE A 244 4.39 -17.17 -4.91
C ILE A 244 4.44 -18.33 -3.91
N PRO A 245 5.52 -19.14 -3.89
CA PRO A 245 5.62 -20.26 -2.97
C PRO A 245 5.43 -19.84 -1.51
N PRO A 246 4.73 -20.66 -0.70
CA PRO A 246 4.48 -20.35 0.69
C PRO A 246 5.76 -20.34 1.51
N SER A 247 5.73 -19.65 2.63
CA SER A 247 6.85 -19.59 3.57
C SER A 247 6.90 -20.79 4.49
N ALA A 248 8.08 -21.39 4.63
CA ALA A 248 8.34 -22.36 5.70
C ALA A 248 8.35 -21.70 7.11
N GLU A 249 8.48 -20.40 7.17
CA GLU A 249 8.53 -19.61 8.42
C GLU A 249 7.14 -19.12 8.89
N GLY A 250 6.06 -19.48 8.19
CA GLY A 250 4.70 -19.07 8.52
C GLY A 250 4.43 -17.59 8.25
N VAL A 251 5.04 -17.01 7.22
CA VAL A 251 4.68 -15.69 6.70
C VAL A 251 3.29 -15.75 6.09
N LEU A 252 2.49 -14.74 6.37
CA LEU A 252 1.17 -14.55 5.78
C LEU A 252 1.22 -13.29 4.89
N PRO A 253 1.51 -13.44 3.58
CA PRO A 253 1.79 -12.31 2.72
C PRO A 253 0.53 -11.53 2.35
N GLU A 254 0.65 -10.20 2.37
CA GLU A 254 -0.35 -9.26 1.87
C GLU A 254 0.34 -8.01 1.31
N GLN A 255 -0.35 -7.26 0.45
CA GLN A 255 -0.03 -5.88 0.08
C GLN A 255 1.44 -5.66 -0.27
N GLY A 256 1.89 -6.29 -1.35
CA GLY A 256 3.28 -6.24 -1.76
C GLY A 256 3.63 -5.04 -2.63
N THR A 257 4.93 -4.86 -2.80
CA THR A 257 5.60 -3.90 -3.66
C THR A 257 6.93 -4.46 -4.13
N TRP A 258 7.52 -3.92 -5.20
CA TRP A 258 8.73 -4.51 -5.76
C TRP A 258 9.64 -3.48 -6.43
N TYR A 259 10.86 -3.84 -6.72
CA TYR A 259 11.76 -3.21 -7.71
C TYR A 259 12.62 -4.27 -8.37
N GLN A 260 13.30 -3.88 -9.45
CA GLN A 260 14.24 -4.73 -10.17
C GLN A 260 15.65 -4.15 -10.06
N THR A 261 16.62 -4.99 -9.75
CA THR A 261 18.05 -4.65 -9.69
C THR A 261 18.71 -4.78 -11.07
N ASP A 262 19.92 -4.21 -11.23
CA ASP A 262 20.64 -4.17 -12.52
C ASP A 262 21.03 -5.57 -13.04
N ASP A 263 21.12 -6.54 -12.16
CA ASP A 263 21.32 -7.96 -12.51
C ASP A 263 20.05 -8.64 -13.05
N GLY A 264 18.94 -7.91 -13.15
CA GLY A 264 17.65 -8.39 -13.65
C GLY A 264 16.76 -9.04 -12.59
N ARG A 265 17.23 -9.21 -11.36
CA ARG A 265 16.45 -9.82 -10.30
C ARG A 265 15.35 -8.88 -9.83
N ILE A 266 14.13 -9.41 -9.70
CA ILE A 266 12.99 -8.71 -9.11
C ILE A 266 12.91 -9.05 -7.64
N TRP A 267 12.93 -8.04 -6.78
CA TRP A 267 12.76 -8.15 -5.33
C TRP A 267 11.37 -7.68 -4.96
N MET A 268 10.55 -8.56 -4.41
CA MET A 268 9.18 -8.26 -4.00
C MET A 268 9.04 -8.35 -2.48
N TYR A 269 8.63 -7.24 -1.88
CA TYR A 269 8.42 -7.10 -0.44
C TYR A 269 6.94 -7.13 -0.15
N MET A 270 6.54 -7.82 0.91
CA MET A 270 5.14 -7.96 1.31
C MET A 270 4.97 -7.68 2.80
N ARG A 271 3.83 -7.12 3.16
CA ARG A 271 3.42 -7.03 4.55
C ARG A 271 3.24 -8.45 5.10
N ASP A 272 3.77 -8.74 6.27
CA ASP A 272 3.57 -10.02 6.95
C ASP A 272 2.41 -9.92 7.95
N SER A 273 1.27 -10.52 7.61
CA SER A 273 0.06 -10.56 8.43
C SER A 273 0.16 -11.55 9.60
N SER A 274 1.25 -12.29 9.73
CA SER A 274 1.58 -13.05 10.95
C SER A 274 2.01 -12.16 12.12
N ILE A 275 2.01 -10.82 11.92
CA ILE A 275 2.32 -9.83 12.96
C ILE A 275 3.78 -9.90 13.43
N SER A 276 4.69 -10.22 12.53
CA SER A 276 6.13 -10.28 12.83
C SER A 276 6.77 -8.91 13.06
N CYS A 277 6.11 -7.83 12.65
CA CYS A 277 6.67 -6.49 12.53
C CYS A 277 7.90 -6.42 11.62
N ARG A 278 7.92 -7.25 10.57
CA ARG A 278 8.95 -7.31 9.53
C ARG A 278 8.29 -7.36 8.16
N LEU A 279 8.99 -6.89 7.14
CA LEU A 279 8.62 -7.18 5.77
C LEU A 279 9.01 -8.63 5.44
N ALA A 280 8.13 -9.28 4.69
CA ALA A 280 8.45 -10.49 3.98
C ALA A 280 9.10 -10.16 2.64
N LEU A 281 9.84 -11.09 2.07
CA LEU A 281 10.55 -10.96 0.81
C LEU A 281 10.48 -12.26 0.02
N THR A 282 10.28 -12.11 -1.27
CA THR A 282 10.55 -13.13 -2.30
C THR A 282 11.26 -12.48 -3.48
N TRP A 283 11.88 -13.26 -4.35
CA TRP A 283 12.51 -12.74 -5.56
C TRP A 283 12.32 -13.67 -6.76
N SER A 284 12.41 -13.07 -7.94
CA SER A 284 12.40 -13.76 -9.23
C SER A 284 13.63 -13.40 -10.03
N GLU A 285 14.19 -14.38 -10.75
CA GLU A 285 15.35 -14.22 -11.66
C GLU A 285 14.96 -14.34 -13.14
N ASP A 286 13.66 -14.52 -13.43
CA ASP A 286 13.11 -14.82 -14.76
C ASP A 286 11.88 -13.97 -15.11
N GLU A 287 11.91 -12.68 -14.77
CA GLU A 287 10.85 -11.72 -15.08
C GLU A 287 9.49 -12.09 -14.46
N GLY A 288 9.49 -12.71 -13.27
CA GLY A 288 8.30 -13.05 -12.52
C GLY A 288 7.68 -14.41 -12.84
N GLU A 289 8.31 -15.21 -13.70
CA GLU A 289 7.79 -16.54 -14.08
C GLU A 289 7.88 -17.56 -12.94
N THR A 290 8.95 -17.47 -12.15
CA THR A 290 9.12 -18.27 -10.93
C THR A 290 9.61 -17.39 -9.77
N TRP A 291 9.28 -17.80 -8.56
CA TRP A 291 9.57 -17.06 -7.34
C TRP A 291 10.23 -17.95 -6.29
N SER A 292 11.11 -17.37 -5.49
CA SER A 292 11.65 -18.02 -4.30
C SER A 292 10.57 -18.21 -3.24
N ASP A 293 10.82 -19.09 -2.27
CA ASP A 293 10.01 -19.15 -1.06
C ASP A 293 9.99 -17.77 -0.36
N LEU A 294 8.88 -17.46 0.29
CA LEU A 294 8.75 -16.27 1.12
C LEU A 294 9.60 -16.39 2.38
N LEU A 295 10.41 -15.38 2.64
CA LEU A 295 11.28 -15.27 3.81
C LEU A 295 10.93 -14.00 4.60
N ARG A 296 11.19 -14.00 5.91
CA ARG A 296 11.24 -12.78 6.69
C ARG A 296 12.56 -12.07 6.51
N THR A 297 12.49 -10.74 6.42
CA THR A 297 13.68 -9.89 6.47
C THR A 297 13.91 -9.38 7.88
N ASN A 298 15.05 -8.73 8.12
CA ASN A 298 15.25 -7.92 9.32
C ASN A 298 14.70 -6.48 9.16
N PHE A 299 14.09 -6.15 8.01
CA PHE A 299 13.56 -4.83 7.74
C PHE A 299 12.29 -4.58 8.58
N PRO A 300 12.28 -3.56 9.47
CA PRO A 300 11.16 -3.32 10.36
C PRO A 300 9.93 -2.79 9.60
N ASN A 301 8.75 -3.24 9.99
CA ASN A 301 7.47 -2.78 9.46
C ASN A 301 6.38 -2.90 10.51
N THR A 302 5.58 -1.87 10.70
CA THR A 302 4.54 -1.81 11.75
C THR A 302 3.27 -2.60 11.41
N TYR A 303 3.32 -3.60 10.55
CA TYR A 303 2.12 -4.20 9.98
C TYR A 303 1.36 -3.18 9.11
N SER A 304 2.09 -2.57 8.19
CA SER A 304 1.57 -1.56 7.26
C SER A 304 2.11 -1.81 5.87
N ARG A 305 1.35 -1.40 4.86
CA ARG A 305 1.86 -1.40 3.49
C ARG A 305 3.06 -0.46 3.37
N ALA A 306 4.09 -0.90 2.69
CA ALA A 306 5.22 -0.10 2.25
C ALA A 306 5.15 0.11 0.72
N PHE A 307 5.98 0.99 0.20
CA PHE A 307 6.22 1.14 -1.23
C PHE A 307 7.72 1.12 -1.49
N ALA A 308 8.15 0.25 -2.39
CA ALA A 308 9.54 0.12 -2.80
C ALA A 308 9.73 0.55 -4.25
N GLY A 309 10.86 1.18 -4.55
CA GLY A 309 11.14 1.66 -5.89
C GLY A 309 12.61 1.97 -6.10
N ARG A 310 12.92 2.58 -7.25
CA ARG A 310 14.25 2.99 -7.66
C ARG A 310 14.23 4.42 -8.16
N PHE A 311 15.22 5.21 -7.79
CA PHE A 311 15.48 6.54 -8.35
C PHE A 311 16.16 6.46 -9.72
N SER A 312 16.11 7.55 -10.46
CA SER A 312 16.80 7.71 -11.74
C SER A 312 18.32 7.60 -11.63
N ASP A 313 18.88 7.95 -10.46
CA ASP A 313 20.31 7.85 -10.17
C ASP A 313 20.77 6.42 -9.79
N GLY A 314 19.84 5.48 -9.72
CA GLY A 314 20.10 4.07 -9.46
C GLY A 314 19.89 3.62 -8.02
N ARG A 315 19.78 4.54 -7.06
CA ARG A 315 19.49 4.20 -5.66
C ARG A 315 18.11 3.58 -5.51
N TYR A 316 17.99 2.65 -4.58
CA TYR A 316 16.73 1.99 -4.23
C TYR A 316 16.16 2.60 -2.95
N TYR A 317 14.84 2.58 -2.83
CA TYR A 317 14.17 3.10 -1.65
C TYR A 317 13.00 2.23 -1.20
N ILE A 318 12.72 2.26 0.11
CA ILE A 318 11.48 1.74 0.71
C ILE A 318 10.88 2.84 1.56
N VAL A 319 9.65 3.25 1.23
CA VAL A 319 8.86 4.21 2.01
C VAL A 319 7.82 3.45 2.80
N GLY A 320 7.73 3.70 4.10
CA GLY A 320 6.76 3.02 4.96
C GLY A 320 6.80 3.47 6.42
N ASN A 321 6.03 2.78 7.24
CA ASN A 321 6.12 2.90 8.70
C ASN A 321 7.17 1.88 9.19
N ASN A 322 8.46 2.23 9.02
CA ASN A 322 9.60 1.33 9.20
C ASN A 322 9.99 1.19 10.68
N PHE A 323 9.05 0.73 11.50
CA PHE A 323 9.25 0.53 12.94
C PHE A 323 8.93 -0.90 13.34
N ASP A 324 9.61 -1.38 14.36
CA ASP A 324 9.39 -2.67 14.99
C ASP A 324 8.33 -2.57 16.11
N ARG A 325 7.20 -1.96 15.79
CA ARG A 325 6.09 -1.79 16.73
C ARG A 325 4.76 -1.88 15.99
N LEU A 326 3.93 -2.81 16.42
CA LEU A 326 2.65 -3.07 15.79
C LEU A 326 1.77 -1.81 15.71
N LEU A 327 1.29 -1.51 14.50
CA LEU A 327 0.36 -0.41 14.18
C LEU A 327 0.84 0.99 14.59
N ASP A 328 2.13 1.20 14.82
CA ASP A 328 2.66 2.53 15.07
C ASP A 328 2.85 3.28 13.74
N ARG A 329 1.88 4.11 13.39
CA ARG A 329 1.82 4.85 12.13
C ARG A 329 2.03 6.35 12.29
N ARG A 330 2.71 6.77 13.38
CA ARG A 330 2.98 8.18 13.65
C ARG A 330 4.08 8.80 12.79
N ALA A 331 4.74 8.04 11.93
CA ALA A 331 5.68 8.56 10.95
C ALA A 331 5.71 7.72 9.67
N LEU A 332 6.01 8.38 8.54
CA LEU A 332 6.51 7.75 7.33
C LEU A 332 7.99 8.03 7.18
N LEU A 333 8.74 7.00 6.93
CA LEU A 333 10.18 7.02 6.72
C LEU A 333 10.52 6.59 5.30
N ILE A 334 11.67 7.03 4.81
CA ILE A 334 12.28 6.53 3.60
C ILE A 334 13.62 5.88 3.96
N ALA A 335 13.80 4.63 3.60
CA ALA A 335 15.06 3.91 3.71
C ALA A 335 15.71 3.83 2.33
N LEU A 336 17.04 3.95 2.26
CA LEU A 336 17.82 3.96 1.03
C LEU A 336 18.84 2.82 1.00
N SER A 337 19.12 2.38 -0.23
CA SER A 337 20.13 1.38 -0.53
C SER A 337 20.79 1.69 -1.88
N ASP A 338 22.09 1.50 -1.99
CA ASP A 338 22.82 1.64 -3.27
C ASP A 338 22.80 0.34 -4.08
N ASP A 339 22.64 -0.81 -3.42
CA ASP A 339 22.67 -2.13 -4.05
C ASP A 339 21.31 -2.85 -4.10
N GLY A 340 20.27 -2.26 -3.50
CA GLY A 340 18.95 -2.86 -3.38
C GLY A 340 18.89 -4.04 -2.40
N ARG A 341 19.88 -4.21 -1.52
CA ARG A 341 19.95 -5.30 -0.55
C ARG A 341 20.24 -4.83 0.86
N VAL A 342 21.17 -3.88 1.02
CA VAL A 342 21.50 -3.28 2.32
C VAL A 342 20.92 -1.87 2.34
N PHE A 343 19.97 -1.65 3.25
CA PHE A 343 19.38 -0.35 3.51
C PHE A 343 20.09 0.26 4.72
N ASP A 344 21.03 1.16 4.46
CA ASP A 344 21.96 1.72 5.43
C ASP A 344 21.66 3.16 5.83
N ARG A 345 20.71 3.81 5.15
CA ARG A 345 20.30 5.20 5.41
C ARG A 345 18.80 5.27 5.58
N GLN A 346 18.34 6.05 6.55
CA GLN A 346 16.91 6.27 6.77
C GLN A 346 16.63 7.70 7.19
N TYR A 347 15.57 8.25 6.63
CA TYR A 347 15.11 9.63 6.87
C TYR A 347 13.63 9.67 7.18
N THR A 348 13.24 10.72 7.91
CA THR A 348 11.84 11.00 8.20
C THR A 348 11.25 11.92 7.14
N LEU A 349 10.19 11.47 6.47
CA LEU A 349 9.38 12.27 5.55
C LEU A 349 8.33 13.10 6.31
N VAL A 350 7.55 12.45 7.16
CA VAL A 350 6.54 13.09 8.00
C VAL A 350 6.42 12.36 9.31
N GLN A 351 6.21 13.10 10.40
CA GLN A 351 5.96 12.52 11.72
C GLN A 351 5.12 13.44 12.59
N GLY A 352 4.47 12.87 13.55
CA GLY A 352 3.69 13.54 14.59
C GLY A 352 2.47 12.74 15.00
N ASP A 353 1.93 13.10 16.17
CA ASP A 353 0.66 12.55 16.59
C ASP A 353 -0.47 13.17 15.76
N THR A 354 -1.40 12.34 15.37
CA THR A 354 -2.61 12.74 14.63
C THR A 354 -3.83 12.24 15.39
N THR A 355 -4.97 12.87 15.14
CA THR A 355 -6.24 12.47 15.76
C THR A 355 -7.33 12.45 14.71
N ARG A 356 -8.04 11.34 14.61
CA ARG A 356 -9.21 11.21 13.75
C ARG A 356 -10.28 12.20 14.16
N ARG A 357 -10.85 12.87 13.18
CA ARG A 357 -12.01 13.77 13.36
C ARG A 357 -13.32 12.98 13.38
N ILE A 358 -13.39 11.91 12.60
CA ILE A 358 -14.59 11.12 12.36
C ILE A 358 -14.26 9.65 12.61
N ASN A 359 -14.91 9.06 13.57
CA ASN A 359 -14.75 7.64 13.89
C ASN A 359 -15.34 6.74 12.81
N GLY A 360 -14.68 5.62 12.51
CA GLY A 360 -15.14 4.62 11.55
C GLY A 360 -14.47 3.27 11.77
N ARG A 361 -15.05 2.22 11.21
CA ARG A 361 -14.50 0.87 11.27
C ARG A 361 -13.13 0.85 10.55
N HIS A 362 -12.14 0.21 11.14
CA HIS A 362 -10.77 0.08 10.65
C HIS A 362 -10.05 1.41 10.37
N LYS A 363 -10.53 2.52 10.88
CA LYS A 363 -9.81 3.79 10.89
C LYS A 363 -8.88 3.85 12.09
N GLU A 364 -7.66 4.31 11.83
CA GLU A 364 -6.59 4.42 12.82
C GLU A 364 -5.93 5.80 12.67
N ASP A 365 -5.35 6.29 13.77
CA ASP A 365 -4.55 7.51 13.74
C ASP A 365 -3.20 7.26 13.05
N GLY A 366 -2.65 8.26 12.41
CA GLY A 366 -1.33 8.19 11.77
C GLY A 366 -1.34 8.41 10.27
N TYR A 367 -0.19 8.08 9.68
CA TYR A 367 0.11 8.19 8.24
C TYR A 367 0.13 6.81 7.62
N HIS A 368 -0.67 6.61 6.56
CA HIS A 368 -0.98 5.26 6.08
C HIS A 368 -0.66 5.07 4.61
N TYR A 369 -0.14 3.89 4.29
CA TYR A 369 -0.06 3.27 2.97
C TYR A 369 0.54 4.18 1.90
N PRO A 370 1.82 4.53 2.00
CA PRO A 370 2.46 5.35 0.98
C PRO A 370 2.40 4.69 -0.39
N ASN A 371 2.29 5.52 -1.43
CA ASN A 371 2.55 5.15 -2.81
C ASN A 371 3.39 6.25 -3.45
N CYS A 372 4.29 5.92 -4.36
CA CYS A 372 5.29 6.85 -4.85
C CYS A 372 5.28 6.99 -6.37
N CYS A 373 5.65 8.18 -6.83
CA CYS A 373 5.94 8.48 -8.22
C CYS A 373 7.27 9.24 -8.29
N VAL A 374 8.22 8.73 -9.05
CA VAL A 374 9.48 9.42 -9.37
C VAL A 374 9.30 10.15 -10.69
N ASP A 375 9.59 11.45 -10.71
CA ASP A 375 9.56 12.29 -11.89
C ASP A 375 10.86 13.09 -12.00
N GLY A 376 11.80 12.61 -12.81
CA GLY A 376 13.17 13.11 -12.85
C GLY A 376 13.84 12.93 -11.47
N ASP A 377 14.28 14.04 -10.91
CA ASP A 377 14.92 14.07 -9.58
C ASP A 377 13.92 14.30 -8.43
N ARG A 378 12.62 14.25 -8.71
CA ARG A 378 11.59 14.51 -7.72
C ARG A 378 10.86 13.23 -7.32
N LEU A 379 10.78 12.98 -6.02
CA LEU A 379 9.94 11.94 -5.45
C LEU A 379 8.65 12.57 -4.92
N LEU A 380 7.50 12.09 -5.40
CA LEU A 380 6.21 12.36 -4.82
C LEU A 380 5.72 11.14 -4.04
N VAL A 381 5.27 11.36 -2.82
CA VAL A 381 4.73 10.31 -1.93
C VAL A 381 3.32 10.69 -1.55
N VAL A 382 2.33 9.94 -2.02
CA VAL A 382 0.94 10.07 -1.60
C VAL A 382 0.64 9.13 -0.43
N TYR A 383 -0.08 9.60 0.56
CA TYR A 383 -0.48 8.82 1.73
C TYR A 383 -1.80 9.32 2.30
N SER A 384 -2.47 8.52 3.14
CA SER A 384 -3.62 9.00 3.89
C SER A 384 -3.26 9.35 5.33
N VAL A 385 -3.92 10.37 5.86
CA VAL A 385 -3.84 10.77 7.28
C VAL A 385 -5.10 10.30 7.98
N ASN A 386 -4.96 9.46 8.99
CA ASN A 386 -6.05 8.89 9.78
C ASN A 386 -7.09 8.11 8.97
N LYS A 387 -6.76 7.73 7.72
CA LYS A 387 -7.71 7.24 6.70
C LYS A 387 -8.87 8.23 6.47
N GLU A 388 -8.59 9.52 6.60
CA GLU A 388 -9.54 10.64 6.40
C GLU A 388 -9.12 11.57 5.28
N ASP A 389 -7.89 12.02 5.30
CA ASP A 389 -7.36 12.97 4.33
C ASP A 389 -6.37 12.28 3.40
N ILE A 390 -6.28 12.75 2.18
CA ILE A 390 -5.24 12.35 1.22
C ILE A 390 -4.26 13.51 1.07
N GLU A 391 -3.00 13.22 1.28
CA GLU A 391 -1.92 14.18 1.19
C GLU A 391 -0.79 13.68 0.30
N VAL A 392 -0.02 14.62 -0.23
CA VAL A 392 1.20 14.37 -1.00
C VAL A 392 2.36 15.12 -0.38
N ILE A 393 3.47 14.43 -0.24
CA ILE A 393 4.80 15.01 0.00
C ILE A 393 5.56 15.02 -1.30
N SER A 394 6.32 16.07 -1.55
CA SER A 394 7.36 16.07 -2.57
C SER A 394 8.72 16.44 -1.98
N VAL A 395 9.75 15.74 -2.42
CA VAL A 395 11.15 15.92 -2.01
C VAL A 395 12.05 15.73 -3.24
N ASP A 396 13.11 16.51 -3.34
CA ASP A 396 14.10 16.36 -4.39
C ASP A 396 15.08 15.22 -4.01
N ALA A 397 15.34 14.29 -4.93
CA ALA A 397 16.20 13.14 -4.66
C ALA A 397 17.65 13.55 -4.28
N GLY A 398 18.11 14.70 -4.76
CA GLY A 398 19.40 15.27 -4.37
C GLY A 398 19.47 15.80 -2.93
N GLU A 399 18.33 15.97 -2.26
CA GLU A 399 18.26 16.30 -0.83
C GLU A 399 18.26 15.05 0.07
N ILE A 400 18.23 13.87 -0.55
CA ILE A 400 18.25 12.57 0.14
C ILE A 400 19.65 11.99 -0.08
N GLU A 401 20.57 12.20 0.84
CA GLU A 401 21.99 11.76 0.76
C GLU A 401 22.17 10.29 1.17
#